data_298266f61269a40fe973e69b2efb4853
#
_entry.id   298266f61269a40fe973e69b2efb4853
#
_cell.length_a   1.000
_cell.length_b   1.000
_cell.length_c   1.000
_cell.angle_alpha   90.00
_cell.angle_beta   90.00
_cell.angle_gamma   90.00
#
_symmetry.space_group_name_H-M   'P 1'
#
loop_
_entity.id
_entity.type
_entity.pdbx_description
1 polymer ?
#
loop_
_entity_poly.entity_id
_entity_poly.type
_entity_poly.pdbx_seq_one_letter_code
_entity_poly.pdbx_strand_id
1 'polypeptide(L)'
;MIFIIKVTTNKEERAVDMIAERAIKKQLNVYTVSRPHGLRGYILLEAEDRESAEEAAFNLPYVKGIVGKTISYDEVKAMLEPSVETININEGDIVEIISEPFKKEKAKVLRIDKQKEEVTVSLLGAVVPLPVTIKIDNVRVIRREEGEERSEGVKR
;
A
#
# COMPACT_ATOMS: atom_id res chain seq x y z
N MET A 1 16.05 -9.03 -14.76
CA MET A 1 15.23 -7.89 -15.23
C MET A 1 14.01 -7.72 -14.33
N ILE A 2 13.66 -6.49 -14.00
CA ILE A 2 12.51 -6.19 -13.13
C ILE A 2 11.39 -5.58 -13.98
N PHE A 3 10.18 -6.12 -13.84
CA PHE A 3 9.00 -5.72 -14.58
C PHE A 3 7.90 -5.26 -13.63
N ILE A 4 7.11 -4.30 -14.09
CA ILE A 4 5.86 -3.89 -13.43
C ILE A 4 4.70 -4.63 -14.09
N ILE A 5 3.87 -5.28 -13.31
CA ILE A 5 2.68 -5.96 -13.78
C ILE A 5 1.45 -5.25 -13.24
N LYS A 6 0.54 -4.88 -14.15
CA LYS A 6 -0.75 -4.31 -13.78
C LYS A 6 -1.70 -5.42 -13.40
N VAL A 7 -2.34 -5.26 -12.25
CA VAL A 7 -3.31 -6.22 -11.70
C VAL A 7 -4.58 -5.51 -11.25
N THR A 8 -5.60 -6.28 -10.95
CA THR A 8 -6.83 -5.73 -10.38
C THR A 8 -6.57 -5.23 -8.95
N THR A 9 -6.98 -4.02 -8.67
CA THR A 9 -6.84 -3.40 -7.33
C THR A 9 -7.51 -4.25 -6.26
N ASN A 10 -6.84 -4.40 -5.13
CA ASN A 10 -7.20 -5.27 -3.99
C ASN A 10 -7.11 -6.78 -4.28
N LYS A 11 -6.52 -7.16 -5.40
CA LYS A 11 -6.23 -8.55 -5.78
C LYS A 11 -4.74 -8.82 -6.00
N GLU A 12 -3.90 -7.90 -5.54
CA GLU A 12 -2.45 -7.95 -5.74
C GLU A 12 -1.84 -9.22 -5.13
N GLU A 13 -2.20 -9.56 -3.90
CA GLU A 13 -1.71 -10.77 -3.21
C GLU A 13 -2.11 -12.04 -3.97
N ARG A 14 -3.37 -12.09 -4.41
CA ARG A 14 -3.86 -13.22 -5.19
C ARG A 14 -3.12 -13.37 -6.53
N ALA A 15 -2.82 -12.24 -7.17
CA ALA A 15 -2.04 -12.24 -8.41
C ALA A 15 -0.60 -12.71 -8.16
N VAL A 16 0.04 -12.29 -7.08
CA VAL A 16 1.37 -12.75 -6.68
C VAL A 16 1.39 -14.27 -6.50
N ASP A 17 0.44 -14.83 -5.74
CA ASP A 17 0.34 -16.27 -5.51
C ASP A 17 0.19 -17.05 -6.81
N MET A 18 -0.72 -16.61 -7.69
CA MET A 18 -0.96 -17.30 -8.97
C MET A 18 0.24 -17.24 -9.93
N ILE A 19 0.94 -16.13 -9.97
CA ILE A 19 2.16 -15.99 -10.78
C ILE A 19 3.26 -16.87 -10.22
N ALA A 20 3.46 -16.88 -8.91
CA ALA A 20 4.46 -17.72 -8.24
C ALA A 20 4.19 -19.21 -8.47
N GLU A 21 2.96 -19.67 -8.30
CA GLU A 21 2.57 -21.05 -8.57
C GLU A 21 2.84 -21.45 -10.02
N ARG A 22 2.50 -20.58 -10.98
CA ARG A 22 2.78 -20.84 -12.40
C ARG A 22 4.26 -20.90 -12.70
N ALA A 23 5.04 -19.97 -12.17
CA ALA A 23 6.48 -19.94 -12.36
C ALA A 23 7.14 -21.23 -11.87
N ILE A 24 6.74 -21.73 -10.71
CA ILE A 24 7.20 -22.99 -10.15
C ILE A 24 6.76 -24.18 -11.01
N LYS A 25 5.47 -24.25 -11.35
CA LYS A 25 4.89 -25.37 -12.12
C LYS A 25 5.51 -25.50 -13.52
N LYS A 26 5.78 -24.40 -14.17
CA LYS A 26 6.39 -24.37 -15.51
C LYS A 26 7.90 -24.26 -15.51
N GLN A 27 8.52 -24.20 -14.33
CA GLN A 27 9.98 -24.04 -14.17
C GLN A 27 10.52 -22.83 -14.94
N LEU A 28 9.82 -21.70 -14.84
CA LEU A 28 10.22 -20.45 -15.49
C LEU A 28 11.35 -19.77 -14.71
N ASN A 29 12.18 -19.02 -15.43
CA ASN A 29 13.30 -18.27 -14.84
C ASN A 29 12.83 -16.98 -14.16
N VAL A 30 11.92 -17.12 -13.20
CA VAL A 30 11.39 -16.05 -12.35
C VAL A 30 12.07 -16.14 -10.99
N TYR A 31 12.69 -15.05 -10.55
CA TYR A 31 13.43 -14.98 -9.29
C TYR A 31 12.57 -14.54 -8.12
N THR A 32 11.73 -13.54 -8.34
CA THR A 32 10.83 -13.04 -7.30
C THR A 32 9.59 -12.38 -7.88
N VAL A 33 8.52 -12.47 -7.12
CA VAL A 33 7.27 -11.72 -7.34
C VAL A 33 6.92 -11.06 -6.05
N SER A 34 6.66 -9.76 -6.06
CA SER A 34 6.37 -9.02 -4.85
C SER A 34 5.28 -7.97 -5.05
N ARG A 35 4.56 -7.73 -3.98
CA ARG A 35 3.62 -6.63 -3.86
C ARG A 35 4.29 -5.50 -3.09
N PRO A 36 4.71 -4.41 -3.74
CA PRO A 36 5.23 -3.26 -3.03
C PRO A 36 4.17 -2.59 -2.18
N HIS A 37 4.57 -2.18 -0.99
CA HIS A 37 3.70 -1.38 -0.15
C HIS A 37 3.39 -0.02 -0.79
N GLY A 38 2.13 0.39 -0.79
CA GLY A 38 1.71 1.66 -1.38
C GLY A 38 1.45 1.65 -2.90
N LEU A 39 1.80 0.60 -3.61
CA LEU A 39 1.51 0.44 -5.05
C LEU A 39 0.20 -0.36 -5.24
N ARG A 40 -0.90 0.33 -5.43
CA ARG A 40 -2.18 -0.31 -5.69
C ARG A 40 -2.37 -0.63 -7.17
N GLY A 41 -2.80 -1.84 -7.46
CA GLY A 41 -3.06 -2.31 -8.82
C GLY A 41 -1.80 -2.66 -9.60
N TYR A 42 -0.65 -2.75 -8.93
CA TYR A 42 0.62 -3.12 -9.52
C TYR A 42 1.41 -4.05 -8.63
N ILE A 43 2.16 -4.96 -9.24
CA ILE A 43 3.12 -5.84 -8.58
C ILE A 43 4.45 -5.78 -9.33
N LEU A 44 5.53 -6.20 -8.66
CA LEU A 44 6.85 -6.31 -9.25
C LEU A 44 7.20 -7.77 -9.49
N LEU A 45 7.80 -8.05 -10.63
CA LEU A 45 8.30 -9.37 -10.99
C LEU A 45 9.73 -9.24 -11.48
N GLU A 46 10.63 -10.03 -10.91
CA GLU A 46 12.00 -10.17 -11.38
C GLU A 46 12.19 -11.51 -12.09
N ALA A 47 12.68 -11.46 -13.31
CA ALA A 47 12.94 -12.64 -14.13
C ALA A 47 14.27 -12.50 -14.89
N GLU A 48 14.81 -13.62 -15.35
CA GLU A 48 15.99 -13.66 -16.21
C GLU A 48 15.76 -12.88 -17.52
N ASP A 49 14.63 -13.13 -18.13
CA ASP A 49 14.27 -12.59 -19.43
C ASP A 49 12.78 -12.17 -19.46
N ARG A 50 12.43 -11.45 -20.51
CA ARG A 50 11.06 -10.97 -20.72
C ARG A 50 10.08 -12.09 -21.02
N GLU A 51 10.52 -13.11 -21.73
CA GLU A 51 9.70 -14.25 -22.14
C GLU A 51 9.21 -15.00 -20.89
N SER A 52 10.09 -15.28 -19.94
CA SER A 52 9.74 -15.90 -18.64
C SER A 52 8.74 -15.04 -17.86
N ALA A 53 8.93 -13.73 -17.85
CA ALA A 53 8.02 -12.81 -17.19
C ALA A 53 6.63 -12.78 -17.84
N GLU A 54 6.58 -12.72 -19.17
CA GLU A 54 5.32 -12.73 -19.93
C GLU A 54 4.58 -14.06 -19.76
N GLU A 55 5.27 -15.19 -19.83
CA GLU A 55 4.67 -16.51 -19.63
C GLU A 55 4.12 -16.69 -18.21
N ALA A 56 4.84 -16.19 -17.19
CA ALA A 56 4.40 -16.24 -15.80
C ALA A 56 3.11 -15.43 -15.55
N ALA A 57 2.97 -14.31 -16.26
CA ALA A 57 1.83 -13.39 -16.13
C ALA A 57 0.70 -13.63 -17.11
N PHE A 58 0.89 -14.52 -18.10
CA PHE A 58 -0.03 -14.70 -19.22
C PHE A 58 -1.37 -15.31 -18.79
N ASN A 59 -2.44 -14.64 -19.19
CA ASN A 59 -3.83 -15.16 -19.07
C ASN A 59 -4.19 -15.68 -17.67
N LEU A 60 -3.80 -14.96 -16.63
CA LEU A 60 -4.19 -15.22 -15.26
C LEU A 60 -5.36 -14.31 -14.84
N PRO A 61 -6.30 -14.82 -14.02
CA PRO A 61 -7.30 -13.97 -13.38
C PRO A 61 -6.64 -12.83 -12.61
N TYR A 62 -7.21 -11.65 -12.67
CA TYR A 62 -6.72 -10.43 -11.99
C TYR A 62 -5.42 -9.84 -12.54
N VAL A 63 -4.71 -10.52 -13.42
CA VAL A 63 -3.48 -10.03 -14.06
C VAL A 63 -3.82 -9.42 -15.42
N LYS A 64 -3.49 -8.14 -15.60
CA LYS A 64 -3.76 -7.39 -16.83
C LYS A 64 -2.59 -7.42 -17.82
N GLY A 65 -1.37 -7.56 -17.33
CA GLY A 65 -0.17 -7.68 -18.15
C GLY A 65 0.99 -6.82 -17.68
N ILE A 66 2.11 -6.95 -18.36
CA ILE A 66 3.33 -6.16 -18.11
C ILE A 66 3.12 -4.73 -18.63
N VAL A 67 3.51 -3.75 -17.82
CA VAL A 67 3.41 -2.33 -18.17
C VAL A 67 4.79 -1.79 -18.50
N GLY A 68 4.90 -1.21 -19.70
CA GLY A 68 6.10 -0.49 -20.09
C GLY A 68 7.35 -1.36 -20.30
N LYS A 69 8.48 -0.77 -20.00
CA LYS A 69 9.80 -1.39 -20.09
C LYS A 69 10.23 -1.94 -18.73
N THR A 70 11.38 -2.60 -18.71
CA THR A 70 12.05 -2.96 -17.45
C THR A 70 12.38 -1.72 -16.63
N ILE A 71 12.34 -1.85 -15.32
CA ILE A 71 12.76 -0.81 -14.38
C ILE A 71 14.08 -1.18 -13.73
N SER A 72 14.85 -0.18 -13.35
CA SER A 72 16.12 -0.37 -12.65
C SER A 72 15.89 -0.68 -11.16
N TYR A 73 16.90 -1.28 -10.54
CA TYR A 73 16.89 -1.54 -9.10
C TYR A 73 16.74 -0.25 -8.27
N ASP A 74 17.38 0.84 -8.71
CA ASP A 74 17.28 2.13 -8.01
C ASP A 74 15.87 2.73 -8.05
N GLU A 75 15.17 2.58 -9.18
CA GLU A 75 13.76 2.97 -9.30
C GLU A 75 12.87 2.12 -8.38
N VAL A 76 13.10 0.81 -8.32
CA VAL A 76 12.39 -0.08 -7.40
C VAL A 76 12.66 0.32 -5.95
N LYS A 77 13.90 0.58 -5.60
CA LYS A 77 14.29 1.02 -4.27
C LYS A 77 13.56 2.29 -3.85
N ALA A 78 13.52 3.29 -4.74
CA ALA A 78 12.79 4.53 -4.50
C ALA A 78 11.26 4.29 -4.31
N MET A 79 10.68 3.31 -4.99
CA MET A 79 9.28 2.92 -4.82
C MET A 79 9.02 2.16 -3.51
N LEU A 80 10.01 1.41 -3.03
CA LEU A 80 9.90 0.59 -1.82
C LEU A 80 10.26 1.37 -0.55
N GLU A 81 11.06 2.41 -0.67
CA GLU A 81 11.34 3.30 0.45
C GLU A 81 10.02 4.00 0.81
N PRO A 82 9.51 3.80 2.05
CA PRO A 82 8.33 4.53 2.46
C PRO A 82 8.65 6.02 2.35
N SER A 83 7.88 6.74 1.58
CA SER A 83 7.93 8.19 1.63
C SER A 83 7.70 8.58 3.08
N VAL A 84 8.57 9.42 3.61
CA VAL A 84 8.52 9.88 5.01
C VAL A 84 7.15 10.49 5.34
N GLU A 85 6.41 10.90 4.32
CA GLU A 85 5.05 11.41 4.43
C GLU A 85 3.98 10.35 4.75
N THR A 86 4.21 9.07 4.41
CA THR A 86 3.20 8.03 4.61
C THR A 86 3.20 7.42 6.03
N ILE A 87 4.21 7.70 6.84
CA ILE A 87 4.36 7.11 8.18
C ILE A 87 4.07 8.12 9.30
N ASN A 88 3.69 9.32 8.97
CA ASN A 88 3.48 10.40 9.93
C ASN A 88 2.03 10.46 10.43
N ILE A 89 1.42 9.33 10.70
CA ILE A 89 0.15 9.25 11.42
C ILE A 89 0.45 9.09 12.90
N ASN A 90 -0.06 9.98 13.71
CA ASN A 90 0.05 9.94 15.16
C ASN A 90 -1.32 9.69 15.80
N GLU A 91 -1.31 9.14 17.00
CA GLU A 91 -2.51 9.04 17.81
C GLU A 91 -3.09 10.44 18.03
N GLY A 92 -4.41 10.58 17.91
CA GLY A 92 -5.11 11.86 17.97
C GLY A 92 -5.32 12.58 16.64
N ASP A 93 -4.61 12.21 15.59
CA ASP A 93 -4.78 12.81 14.28
C ASP A 93 -6.18 12.57 13.72
N ILE A 94 -6.69 13.55 12.98
CA ILE A 94 -7.94 13.41 12.22
C ILE A 94 -7.58 12.95 10.81
N VAL A 95 -8.18 11.84 10.41
CA VAL A 95 -7.96 11.20 9.12
C VAL A 95 -9.26 11.07 8.35
N GLU A 96 -9.15 11.03 7.04
CA GLU A 96 -10.23 10.66 6.12
C GLU A 96 -10.01 9.24 5.62
N ILE A 97 -11.05 8.43 5.69
CA ILE A 97 -10.99 7.05 5.19
C ILE A 97 -11.21 7.08 3.68
N ILE A 98 -10.31 6.43 2.95
CA ILE A 98 -10.35 6.40 1.48
C ILE A 98 -10.80 5.08 0.90
N SER A 99 -11.09 4.07 1.75
CA SER A 99 -11.58 2.75 1.35
C SER A 99 -13.02 2.51 1.78
N GLU A 100 -13.75 1.73 1.00
CA GLU A 100 -15.09 1.25 1.38
C GLU A 100 -15.00 0.32 2.60
N PRO A 101 -16.04 0.24 3.46
CA PRO A 101 -17.34 0.90 3.31
C PRO A 101 -17.41 2.34 3.86
N PHE A 102 -16.38 2.82 4.52
CA PHE A 102 -16.37 4.12 5.21
C PHE A 102 -15.72 5.24 4.41
N LYS A 103 -15.65 5.10 3.10
CA LYS A 103 -15.05 6.10 2.21
C LYS A 103 -15.61 7.50 2.45
N LYS A 104 -14.71 8.48 2.56
CA LYS A 104 -14.96 9.90 2.86
C LYS A 104 -15.40 10.19 4.30
N GLU A 105 -15.52 9.20 5.16
CA GLU A 105 -15.76 9.44 6.58
C GLU A 105 -14.51 9.98 7.27
N LYS A 106 -14.72 10.91 8.20
CA LYS A 106 -13.67 11.45 9.06
C LYS A 106 -13.59 10.66 10.35
N ALA A 107 -12.39 10.40 10.81
CA ALA A 107 -12.15 9.63 12.02
C ALA A 107 -10.95 10.16 12.81
N LYS A 108 -10.94 9.92 14.10
CA LYS A 108 -9.82 10.21 14.97
C LYS A 108 -9.00 8.94 15.20
N VAL A 109 -7.69 9.04 15.06
CA VAL A 109 -6.77 7.92 15.30
C VAL A 109 -6.67 7.65 16.80
N LEU A 110 -7.04 6.44 17.22
CA LEU A 110 -6.97 5.99 18.62
C LEU A 110 -5.68 5.22 18.90
N ARG A 111 -5.26 4.36 17.97
CA ARG A 111 -4.09 3.48 18.13
C ARG A 111 -3.48 3.17 16.78
N ILE A 112 -2.17 2.98 16.76
CA ILE A 112 -1.40 2.60 15.56
C ILE A 112 -0.66 1.31 15.86
N ASP A 113 -0.84 0.29 15.01
CA ASP A 113 -0.05 -0.93 14.99
C ASP A 113 0.88 -0.91 13.77
N LYS A 114 2.13 -0.57 14.01
CA LYS A 114 3.15 -0.48 12.95
C LYS A 114 3.54 -1.84 12.39
N GLN A 115 3.43 -2.90 13.17
CA GLN A 115 3.81 -4.25 12.72
C GLN A 115 2.78 -4.83 11.76
N LYS A 116 1.51 -4.59 12.03
CA LYS A 116 0.40 -5.01 11.18
C LYS A 116 0.03 -3.98 10.11
N GLU A 117 0.64 -2.79 10.17
CA GLU A 117 0.32 -1.66 9.30
C GLU A 117 -1.17 -1.27 9.35
N GLU A 118 -1.71 -1.27 10.55
CA GLU A 118 -3.11 -0.98 10.83
C GLU A 118 -3.24 0.20 11.80
N VAL A 119 -4.32 0.95 11.63
CA VAL A 119 -4.74 1.98 12.55
C VAL A 119 -6.14 1.69 13.08
N THR A 120 -6.35 1.90 14.36
CA THR A 120 -7.67 1.89 14.97
C THR A 120 -8.16 3.32 15.08
N VAL A 121 -9.30 3.60 14.49
CA VAL A 121 -9.89 4.94 14.41
C VAL A 121 -11.30 4.94 14.97
N SER A 122 -11.73 6.09 15.48
CA SER A 122 -13.11 6.33 15.89
C SER A 122 -13.79 7.27 14.89
N LEU A 123 -14.89 6.85 14.29
CA LEU A 123 -15.66 7.65 13.34
C LEU A 123 -16.27 8.86 14.03
N LEU A 124 -16.01 10.07 13.52
CA LEU A 124 -16.50 11.31 14.12
C LEU A 124 -18.02 11.52 13.92
N GLY A 125 -18.58 10.96 12.85
CA GLY A 125 -20.00 11.07 12.52
C GLY A 125 -20.90 10.03 13.19
N ALA A 126 -20.33 9.08 13.93
CA ALA A 126 -21.10 8.01 14.57
C ALA A 126 -21.72 8.50 15.90
N VAL A 127 -22.99 8.17 16.12
CA VAL A 127 -23.70 8.48 17.39
C VAL A 127 -23.08 7.69 18.55
N VAL A 128 -22.61 6.48 18.29
CA VAL A 128 -21.86 5.65 19.23
C VAL A 128 -20.45 5.51 18.71
N PRO A 129 -19.42 5.86 19.50
CA PRO A 129 -18.03 5.70 19.07
C PRO A 129 -17.68 4.23 19.00
N LEU A 130 -17.64 3.69 17.79
CA LEU A 130 -17.16 2.34 17.51
C LEU A 130 -15.76 2.42 16.95
N PRO A 131 -14.78 1.74 17.57
CA PRO A 131 -13.45 1.65 17.03
C PRO A 131 -13.45 0.75 15.79
N VAL A 132 -12.87 1.23 14.71
CA VAL A 132 -12.70 0.50 13.45
C VAL A 132 -11.22 0.37 13.15
N THR A 133 -10.77 -0.84 12.85
CA THR A 133 -9.38 -1.09 12.45
C THR A 133 -9.28 -1.11 10.93
N ILE A 134 -8.41 -0.27 10.40
CA ILE A 134 -8.22 -0.06 8.97
C ILE A 134 -6.72 -0.09 8.67
N LYS A 135 -6.35 -0.54 7.48
CA LYS A 135 -4.95 -0.47 7.05
C LYS A 135 -4.50 0.98 6.89
N ILE A 136 -3.25 1.26 7.26
CA ILE A 136 -2.65 2.61 7.20
C ILE A 136 -2.78 3.23 5.81
N ASP A 137 -2.67 2.44 4.75
CA ASP A 137 -2.80 2.89 3.36
C ASP A 137 -4.20 3.39 3.00
N ASN A 138 -5.21 3.05 3.80
CA ASN A 138 -6.60 3.37 3.54
C ASN A 138 -7.07 4.63 4.27
N VAL A 139 -6.15 5.38 4.87
CA VAL A 139 -6.43 6.63 5.56
C VAL A 139 -5.50 7.73 5.07
N ARG A 140 -6.01 8.96 5.08
CA ARG A 140 -5.27 10.17 4.75
C ARG A 140 -5.39 11.17 5.89
N VAL A 141 -4.27 11.70 6.39
CA VAL A 141 -4.27 12.71 7.44
C VAL A 141 -4.83 14.03 6.89
N ILE A 142 -5.87 14.54 7.53
CA ILE A 142 -6.48 15.83 7.19
C ILE A 142 -6.02 16.90 8.17
N ARG A 143 -5.99 16.57 9.46
CA ARG A 143 -5.61 17.46 10.54
C ARG A 143 -4.75 16.71 11.51
N ARG A 144 -3.62 17.32 11.89
CA ARG A 144 -2.78 16.84 12.98
C ARG A 144 -3.31 17.37 14.30
N GLU A 145 -3.28 16.56 15.35
CA GLU A 145 -3.31 17.08 16.68
C GLU A 145 -1.99 17.81 16.87
N GLU A 146 -2.01 19.14 16.73
CA GLU A 146 -0.89 19.97 17.15
C GLU A 146 -0.76 19.70 18.64
N GLY A 147 0.31 19.02 19.03
CA GLY A 147 0.75 19.11 20.40
C GLY A 147 0.81 20.60 20.69
N GLU A 148 0.21 21.04 21.77
CA GLU A 148 0.33 22.41 22.24
C GLU A 148 1.82 22.77 22.24
N GLU A 149 2.33 23.27 21.14
CA GLU A 149 3.41 24.21 21.19
C GLU A 149 2.85 25.38 21.97
N ARG A 150 3.13 25.36 23.25
CA ARG A 150 3.10 26.56 24.03
C ARG A 150 3.94 27.56 23.28
N SER A 151 3.29 28.35 22.45
CA SER A 151 3.79 29.65 22.13
C SER A 151 3.78 30.42 23.43
N GLU A 152 4.77 30.21 24.26
CA GLU A 152 5.17 31.25 25.18
C GLU A 152 5.61 32.39 24.32
N GLY A 153 4.64 33.25 24.03
CA GLY A 153 4.87 34.51 23.44
C GLY A 153 5.89 35.24 24.27
N VAL A 154 7.09 35.33 23.76
CA VAL A 154 8.01 36.35 24.19
C VAL A 154 7.40 37.68 23.74
N LYS A 155 6.60 38.24 24.63
CA LYS A 155 6.28 39.64 24.56
C LYS A 155 7.56 40.39 24.93
N ARG A 156 8.14 40.99 23.96
CA ARG A 156 8.86 42.26 24.10
C ARG A 156 8.82 43.05 22.81
#